data_802c63e1343c495c9c927697f4721d76
#
_entry.id   802c63e1343c495c9c927697f4721d76
#
_cell.length_a   1.000
_cell.length_b   1.000
_cell.length_c   1.000
_cell.angle_alpha   90.00
_cell.angle_beta   90.00
_cell.angle_gamma   90.00
#
_symmetry.space_group_name_H-M   'P 1'
#
loop_
_entity.id
_entity.type
_entity.pdbx_description
1 polymer ?
#
loop_
_entity_poly.entity_id
_entity_poly.type
_entity_poly.pdbx_seq_one_letter_code
_entity_poly.pdbx_strand_id
1 'polypeptide(L)'
;MLIHGKLVRLTRPQDEGNGYAMFWFLVTEDIEYNDKHQVLCRGVIPMAIPGIPLEMEVIQVNGYIYDIQTAKVYSNTRESSLFFLQDIKGISPKTANMLLDRLDGNIMKLLDMDTEAFFKGIKRSKVYRDSLMEKLRGINLTQSTYEELLSCGLEYSQISRLQTIYEGNAIGALKKDPYSAGEKVDMDFIKKDFLARHYGLSRLSVTRMKSAAIEVLRINESKGNTRITIEGYIRTFNELIRHSAWIKSVSSVYLFAVINTIPEIMVRDGYLFFKRRYLQEYDIYKHLNRIKDIPKDLGITLNDVMMMEKEKGFRYLDTQRRLFSSMNKNNVILMPGKPGTGKTTTISGAIRLYKEKNPKAKVCMCAPTARASQVMKESSGYPASTIHSLLKLIPYGNDYLGKNENDQLECF
;
A
#
# COMPACT_ATOMS: atom_id res chain seq x y z
N MET A 1 -10.84 13.04 16.99
CA MET A 1 -10.77 13.47 18.41
C MET A 1 -9.42 13.10 18.97
N LEU A 2 -8.93 13.86 19.95
CA LEU A 2 -7.67 13.58 20.64
C LEU A 2 -7.94 12.74 21.87
N ILE A 3 -7.21 11.64 22.07
CA ILE A 3 -7.31 10.79 23.25
C ILE A 3 -5.92 10.49 23.82
N HIS A 4 -5.87 10.29 25.13
CA HIS A 4 -4.64 9.98 25.88
C HIS A 4 -4.84 8.70 26.69
N GLY A 5 -3.75 8.00 26.97
CA GLY A 5 -3.82 6.79 27.76
C GLY A 5 -2.61 5.89 27.57
N LYS A 6 -2.80 4.59 27.80
CA LYS A 6 -1.74 3.60 27.57
C LYS A 6 -2.20 2.38 26.79
N LEU A 7 -1.31 1.84 25.97
CA LEU A 7 -1.48 0.55 25.31
C LEU A 7 -1.51 -0.57 26.36
N VAL A 8 -2.61 -1.30 26.46
CA VAL A 8 -2.76 -2.39 27.44
C VAL A 8 -2.23 -3.70 26.88
N ARG A 9 -2.72 -4.10 25.71
CA ARG A 9 -2.29 -5.33 25.05
C ARG A 9 -2.60 -5.26 23.56
N LEU A 10 -1.78 -5.90 22.76
CA LEU A 10 -2.04 -6.13 21.35
C LEU A 10 -3.08 -7.22 21.17
N THR A 11 -3.97 -7.06 20.21
CA THR A 11 -4.89 -8.12 19.73
C THR A 11 -4.23 -8.92 18.61
N ARG A 12 -3.32 -8.29 17.87
CA ARG A 12 -2.42 -8.92 16.89
C ARG A 12 -1.03 -8.28 17.03
N PRO A 13 0.05 -9.01 16.73
CA PRO A 13 1.39 -8.41 16.61
C PRO A 13 1.36 -7.19 15.69
N GLN A 14 2.23 -6.22 15.95
CA GLN A 14 2.41 -5.08 15.08
C GLN A 14 2.91 -5.59 13.71
N ASP A 15 2.34 -5.06 12.63
CA ASP A 15 2.80 -5.38 11.28
C ASP A 15 4.17 -4.74 11.06
N GLU A 16 5.19 -5.57 10.89
CA GLU A 16 6.58 -5.15 10.67
C GLU A 16 6.75 -4.36 9.36
N GLY A 17 5.85 -4.55 8.39
CA GLY A 17 5.93 -3.87 7.10
C GLY A 17 5.47 -2.42 7.12
N ASN A 18 4.45 -2.08 7.90
CA ASN A 18 3.82 -0.76 7.87
C ASN A 18 3.54 -0.14 9.25
N GLY A 19 3.91 -0.83 10.34
CA GLY A 19 3.68 -0.36 11.71
C GLY A 19 2.21 -0.39 12.16
N TYR A 20 1.32 -1.01 11.39
CA TYR A 20 -0.08 -1.15 11.74
C TYR A 20 -0.26 -2.07 12.96
N ALA A 21 -1.03 -1.61 13.93
CA ALA A 21 -1.35 -2.38 15.13
C ALA A 21 -2.85 -2.34 15.43
N MET A 22 -3.33 -3.36 16.11
CA MET A 22 -4.66 -3.39 16.71
C MET A 22 -4.49 -3.77 18.17
N PHE A 23 -4.97 -2.91 19.08
CA PHE A 23 -4.69 -3.05 20.49
C PHE A 23 -5.79 -2.48 21.38
N TRP A 24 -5.86 -2.96 22.61
CA TRP A 24 -6.66 -2.39 23.67
C TRP A 24 -5.91 -1.24 24.31
N PHE A 25 -6.58 -0.10 24.42
CA PHE A 25 -6.04 1.15 24.95
C PHE A 25 -6.85 1.59 26.16
N LEU A 26 -6.20 1.78 27.30
CA LEU A 26 -6.80 2.36 28.48
C LEU A 26 -6.85 3.86 28.28
N VAL A 27 -8.03 4.40 28.08
CA VAL A 27 -8.25 5.82 27.78
C VAL A 27 -8.47 6.63 29.04
N THR A 28 -8.06 7.89 29.02
CA THR A 28 -8.25 8.83 30.13
C THR A 28 -9.49 9.72 29.97
N GLU A 29 -9.93 9.93 28.73
CA GLU A 29 -11.09 10.75 28.38
C GLU A 29 -12.40 9.99 28.60
N ASP A 30 -13.47 10.73 28.86
CA ASP A 30 -14.85 10.21 28.99
C ASP A 30 -15.46 10.07 27.59
N ILE A 31 -15.14 8.94 26.94
CA ILE A 31 -15.64 8.55 25.63
C ILE A 31 -16.30 7.18 25.72
N GLU A 32 -16.85 6.68 24.64
CA GLU A 32 -17.45 5.33 24.63
C GLU A 32 -16.37 4.24 24.76
N TYR A 33 -16.39 3.48 25.88
CA TYR A 33 -15.42 2.44 26.25
C TYR A 33 -16.13 1.19 26.79
N ASN A 34 -15.38 0.09 26.91
CA ASN A 34 -15.87 -1.16 27.49
C ASN A 34 -15.87 -1.12 29.04
N ASP A 35 -16.37 -2.17 29.71
CA ASP A 35 -16.45 -2.29 31.16
C ASP A 35 -15.10 -2.13 31.91
N LYS A 36 -13.97 -2.16 31.19
CA LYS A 36 -12.61 -1.99 31.72
C LYS A 36 -12.01 -0.62 31.41
N HIS A 37 -12.82 0.34 30.99
CA HIS A 37 -12.35 1.67 30.58
C HIS A 37 -11.37 1.62 29.39
N GLN A 38 -11.56 0.66 28.48
CA GLN A 38 -10.68 0.42 27.35
C GLN A 38 -11.43 0.57 26.04
N VAL A 39 -10.73 1.12 25.06
CA VAL A 39 -11.17 1.21 23.67
C VAL A 39 -10.29 0.32 22.78
N LEU A 40 -10.85 -0.17 21.69
CA LEU A 40 -10.11 -0.92 20.68
C LEU A 40 -9.61 0.05 19.62
N CYS A 41 -8.31 0.31 19.61
CA CYS A 41 -7.67 1.16 18.62
C CYS A 41 -7.02 0.33 17.52
N ARG A 42 -7.09 0.83 16.29
CA ARG A 42 -6.43 0.23 15.13
C ARG A 42 -5.85 1.29 14.21
N GLY A 43 -4.62 1.07 13.74
CA GLY A 43 -3.90 2.00 12.87
C GLY A 43 -2.40 1.91 13.07
N VAL A 44 -1.68 2.85 12.46
CA VAL A 44 -0.22 2.93 12.56
C VAL A 44 0.19 3.66 13.83
N ILE A 45 1.07 3.05 14.62
CA ILE A 45 1.65 3.66 15.81
C ILE A 45 3.17 3.54 15.81
N PRO A 46 3.89 4.48 16.47
CA PRO A 46 5.35 4.47 16.49
C PRO A 46 5.94 3.20 17.10
N MET A 47 5.31 2.71 18.15
CA MET A 47 5.82 1.59 18.94
C MET A 47 4.66 0.87 19.64
N ALA A 48 4.53 -0.45 19.39
CA ALA A 48 3.46 -1.28 19.95
C ALA A 48 3.92 -2.06 21.19
N ILE A 49 4.35 -1.34 22.23
CA ILE A 49 4.80 -1.92 23.50
C ILE A 49 3.69 -1.73 24.57
N PRO A 50 3.23 -2.80 25.24
CA PRO A 50 2.33 -2.66 26.38
C PRO A 50 2.89 -1.73 27.44
N GLY A 51 2.00 -0.86 27.98
CA GLY A 51 2.36 0.15 28.96
C GLY A 51 2.83 1.48 28.39
N ILE A 52 3.12 1.54 27.08
CA ILE A 52 3.54 2.81 26.46
C ILE A 52 2.39 3.82 26.50
N PRO A 53 2.63 5.04 27.04
CA PRO A 53 1.66 6.11 27.00
C PRO A 53 1.62 6.73 25.61
N LEU A 54 0.41 6.85 25.05
CA LEU A 54 0.20 7.44 23.73
C LEU A 54 -0.81 8.58 23.80
N GLU A 55 -0.55 9.61 23.02
CA GLU A 55 -1.52 10.60 22.59
C GLU A 55 -1.88 10.25 21.13
N MET A 56 -3.17 10.13 20.85
CA MET A 56 -3.64 9.71 19.54
C MET A 56 -4.79 10.57 19.05
N GLU A 57 -4.71 10.99 17.81
CA GLU A 57 -5.87 11.52 17.10
C GLU A 57 -6.61 10.37 16.45
N VAL A 58 -7.91 10.22 16.80
CA VAL A 58 -8.71 9.05 16.39
C VAL A 58 -10.07 9.46 15.83
N ILE A 59 -10.63 8.59 14.99
CA ILE A 59 -12.00 8.66 14.49
C ILE A 59 -12.76 7.45 15.01
N GLN A 60 -13.91 7.68 15.65
CA GLN A 60 -14.81 6.61 16.09
C GLN A 60 -15.43 5.91 14.88
N VAL A 61 -15.39 4.60 14.85
CA VAL A 61 -15.95 3.78 13.78
C VAL A 61 -17.28 3.17 14.22
N ASN A 62 -17.30 2.54 15.40
CA ASN A 62 -18.50 1.94 15.97
C ASN A 62 -18.26 1.59 17.45
N GLY A 63 -19.15 2.03 18.35
CA GLY A 63 -19.02 1.78 19.78
C GLY A 63 -17.64 2.20 20.29
N TYR A 64 -16.95 1.31 20.97
CA TYR A 64 -15.60 1.55 21.50
C TYR A 64 -14.45 1.21 20.52
N ILE A 65 -14.73 1.20 19.19
CA ILE A 65 -13.72 0.95 18.14
C ILE A 65 -13.32 2.27 17.47
N TYR A 66 -12.01 2.56 17.44
CA TYR A 66 -11.44 3.80 16.94
C TYR A 66 -10.32 3.55 15.93
N ASP A 67 -10.34 4.29 14.83
CA ASP A 67 -9.28 4.30 13.82
C ASP A 67 -8.29 5.44 14.11
N ILE A 68 -7.02 5.11 14.20
CA ILE A 68 -5.93 6.04 14.50
C ILE A 68 -5.58 6.83 13.24
N GLN A 69 -5.59 8.15 13.33
CA GLN A 69 -5.10 9.06 12.30
C GLN A 69 -3.64 9.42 12.54
N THR A 70 -3.32 9.80 13.78
CA THR A 70 -1.95 10.09 14.22
C THR A 70 -1.73 9.51 15.62
N ALA A 71 -0.49 9.15 15.94
CA ALA A 71 -0.12 8.71 17.28
C ALA A 71 1.30 9.17 17.62
N LYS A 72 1.49 9.66 18.84
CA LYS A 72 2.81 9.98 19.39
C LYS A 72 2.95 9.43 20.81
N VAL A 73 4.18 9.17 21.21
CA VAL A 73 4.44 8.79 22.60
C VAL A 73 4.25 10.01 23.50
N TYR A 74 3.37 9.86 24.47
CA TYR A 74 3.01 10.92 25.40
C TYR A 74 3.76 10.72 26.72
N SER A 75 4.91 11.39 26.89
CA SER A 75 5.85 11.08 27.97
C SER A 75 6.11 12.24 28.95
N ASN A 76 5.49 13.40 28.75
CA ASN A 76 5.86 14.64 29.45
C ASN A 76 5.00 14.96 30.67
N THR A 77 4.00 14.13 31.03
CA THR A 77 3.17 14.35 32.23
C THR A 77 3.45 13.29 33.30
N ARG A 78 3.07 13.64 34.54
CA ARG A 78 3.16 12.72 35.69
C ARG A 78 2.36 11.44 35.46
N GLU A 79 1.17 11.55 34.90
CA GLU A 79 0.30 10.39 34.63
C GLU A 79 0.89 9.45 33.61
N SER A 80 1.37 9.97 32.49
CA SER A 80 2.02 9.14 31.47
C SER A 80 3.30 8.47 32.00
N SER A 81 4.09 9.20 32.78
CA SER A 81 5.30 8.69 33.42
C SER A 81 4.98 7.61 34.46
N LEU A 82 3.88 7.77 35.20
CA LEU A 82 3.40 6.78 36.17
C LEU A 82 2.96 5.49 35.46
N PHE A 83 2.19 5.60 34.39
CA PHE A 83 1.77 4.44 33.58
C PHE A 83 2.95 3.66 33.04
N PHE A 84 3.95 4.35 32.51
CA PHE A 84 5.16 3.74 32.00
C PHE A 84 5.93 2.96 33.07
N LEU A 85 6.11 3.57 34.26
CA LEU A 85 6.85 2.97 35.37
C LEU A 85 6.16 1.73 35.94
N GLN A 86 4.82 1.68 35.95
CA GLN A 86 4.07 0.55 36.47
C GLN A 86 4.25 -0.75 35.67
N ASP A 87 4.64 -0.65 34.40
CA ASP A 87 4.88 -1.80 33.52
C ASP A 87 6.34 -2.32 33.57
N ILE A 88 7.18 -1.70 34.39
CA ILE A 88 8.56 -2.15 34.56
C ILE A 88 8.65 -3.12 35.73
N LYS A 89 9.09 -4.35 35.44
CA LYS A 89 9.24 -5.40 36.45
C LYS A 89 10.18 -4.94 37.57
N GLY A 90 9.69 -4.99 38.81
CA GLY A 90 10.45 -4.59 40.00
C GLY A 90 10.16 -3.18 40.50
N ILE A 91 9.37 -2.38 39.80
CA ILE A 91 8.90 -1.08 40.27
C ILE A 91 7.50 -1.24 40.88
N SER A 92 7.40 -1.01 42.17
CA SER A 92 6.11 -0.92 42.88
C SER A 92 5.44 0.43 42.66
N PRO A 93 4.10 0.55 42.84
CA PRO A 93 3.42 1.88 42.80
C PRO A 93 4.06 2.93 43.73
N LYS A 94 4.50 2.50 44.90
CA LYS A 94 5.20 3.40 45.85
C LYS A 94 6.55 3.84 45.30
N THR A 95 7.28 2.93 44.66
CA THR A 95 8.60 3.26 44.05
C THR A 95 8.39 4.18 42.84
N ALA A 96 7.39 3.91 42.00
CA ALA A 96 7.07 4.76 40.85
C ALA A 96 6.78 6.21 41.27
N ASN A 97 5.91 6.42 42.29
CA ASN A 97 5.61 7.75 42.78
C ASN A 97 6.85 8.44 43.36
N MET A 98 7.66 7.72 44.13
CA MET A 98 8.90 8.27 44.70
C MET A 98 9.91 8.70 43.61
N LEU A 99 10.02 7.94 42.52
CA LEU A 99 10.88 8.30 41.39
C LEU A 99 10.35 9.58 40.70
N LEU A 100 9.03 9.67 40.50
CA LEU A 100 8.40 10.81 39.85
C LEU A 100 8.47 12.07 40.71
N ASP A 101 8.37 11.97 42.05
CA ASP A 101 8.52 13.11 42.95
C ASP A 101 9.94 13.72 42.84
N ARG A 102 10.97 12.89 42.57
CA ARG A 102 12.35 13.36 42.35
C ARG A 102 12.58 13.94 40.95
N LEU A 103 11.69 13.68 40.01
CA LEU A 103 11.80 14.04 38.58
C LEU A 103 10.74 15.11 38.20
N ASP A 104 10.10 15.77 39.18
CA ASP A 104 9.00 16.72 38.97
C ASP A 104 7.91 16.16 38.05
N GLY A 105 7.62 14.87 38.18
CA GLY A 105 6.58 14.18 37.43
C GLY A 105 6.97 13.73 36.02
N ASN A 106 8.16 14.02 35.52
CA ASN A 106 8.59 13.67 34.16
C ASN A 106 9.76 12.70 34.17
N ILE A 107 9.48 11.41 33.84
CA ILE A 107 10.48 10.35 33.83
C ILE A 107 11.57 10.54 32.75
N MET A 108 11.30 11.30 31.68
CA MET A 108 12.28 11.54 30.62
C MET A 108 13.46 12.38 31.08
N LYS A 109 13.30 13.20 32.15
CA LYS A 109 14.40 13.95 32.77
C LYS A 109 15.54 13.03 33.23
N LEU A 110 15.26 11.74 33.48
CA LEU A 110 16.27 10.79 33.90
C LEU A 110 17.34 10.51 32.82
N LEU A 111 17.04 10.80 31.55
CA LEU A 111 17.99 10.63 30.44
C LEU A 111 19.13 11.67 30.49
N ASP A 112 18.88 12.83 31.08
CA ASP A 112 19.81 13.94 31.14
C ASP A 112 20.54 14.04 32.50
N MET A 113 20.30 13.06 33.41
CA MET A 113 20.83 13.06 34.76
C MET A 113 21.92 11.98 34.94
N ASP A 114 22.81 12.20 35.91
CA ASP A 114 23.69 11.16 36.42
C ASP A 114 22.84 10.07 37.11
N THR A 115 22.66 8.95 36.40
CA THR A 115 21.82 7.84 36.87
C THR A 115 22.38 7.19 38.14
N GLU A 116 23.71 7.14 38.35
CA GLU A 116 24.31 6.54 39.54
C GLU A 116 24.00 7.41 40.78
N ALA A 117 24.19 8.70 40.66
CA ALA A 117 23.85 9.66 41.71
C ALA A 117 22.34 9.65 42.00
N PHE A 118 21.47 9.63 40.96
CA PHE A 118 20.02 9.62 41.11
C PHE A 118 19.51 8.38 41.88
N PHE A 119 20.03 7.19 41.56
CA PHE A 119 19.59 5.95 42.19
C PHE A 119 20.27 5.66 43.53
N LYS A 120 21.21 6.48 43.97
CA LYS A 120 21.88 6.35 45.28
C LYS A 120 20.86 6.37 46.41
N GLY A 121 20.88 5.35 47.25
CA GLY A 121 19.96 5.24 48.39
C GLY A 121 18.57 4.67 48.06
N ILE A 122 18.25 4.38 46.80
CA ILE A 122 17.00 3.73 46.44
C ILE A 122 17.15 2.21 46.57
N LYS A 123 16.35 1.59 47.45
CA LYS A 123 16.38 0.15 47.70
C LYS A 123 15.99 -0.62 46.40
N ARG A 124 16.75 -1.67 46.07
CA ARG A 124 16.54 -2.54 44.93
C ARG A 124 16.63 -1.84 43.55
N SER A 125 17.23 -0.65 43.47
CA SER A 125 17.37 0.08 42.20
C SER A 125 18.09 -0.72 41.10
N LYS A 126 19.06 -1.55 41.47
CA LYS A 126 19.79 -2.42 40.53
C LYS A 126 18.88 -3.41 39.76
N VAL A 127 17.71 -3.77 40.33
CA VAL A 127 16.79 -4.76 39.72
C VAL A 127 16.09 -4.22 38.47
N TYR A 128 15.84 -2.94 38.42
CA TYR A 128 15.04 -2.33 37.34
C TYR A 128 15.73 -1.18 36.60
N ARG A 129 16.83 -0.66 37.12
CA ARG A 129 17.54 0.51 36.56
C ARG A 129 17.91 0.31 35.10
N ASP A 130 18.56 -0.78 34.78
CA ASP A 130 19.10 -1.02 33.44
C ASP A 130 17.97 -1.20 32.44
N SER A 131 16.93 -1.98 32.76
CA SER A 131 15.74 -2.14 31.94
C SER A 131 14.95 -0.83 31.78
N LEU A 132 14.86 0.00 32.82
CA LEU A 132 14.24 1.31 32.77
C LEU A 132 14.99 2.25 31.80
N MET A 133 16.31 2.33 31.95
CA MET A 133 17.14 3.20 31.11
C MET A 133 17.15 2.74 29.64
N GLU A 134 17.19 1.44 29.36
CA GLU A 134 17.10 0.90 28.02
C GLU A 134 15.78 1.27 27.35
N LYS A 135 14.65 1.07 28.03
CA LYS A 135 13.32 1.45 27.52
C LYS A 135 13.18 2.95 27.30
N LEU A 136 13.65 3.78 28.22
CA LEU A 136 13.59 5.25 28.08
C LEU A 136 14.39 5.74 26.88
N ARG A 137 15.62 5.22 26.68
CA ARG A 137 16.45 5.56 25.52
C ARG A 137 15.78 5.14 24.21
N GLY A 138 15.18 3.96 24.16
CA GLY A 138 14.43 3.48 23.01
C GLY A 138 13.26 4.39 22.64
N ILE A 139 12.47 4.80 23.64
CA ILE A 139 11.34 5.72 23.44
C ILE A 139 11.82 7.09 22.94
N ASN A 140 12.82 7.69 23.59
CA ASN A 140 13.34 9.00 23.23
C ASN A 140 13.88 9.01 21.79
N LEU A 141 14.68 8.01 21.41
CA LEU A 141 15.21 7.88 20.07
C LEU A 141 14.08 7.75 19.03
N THR A 142 13.09 6.92 19.31
CA THR A 142 11.95 6.72 18.42
C THR A 142 11.13 7.99 18.26
N GLN A 143 10.81 8.67 19.36
CA GLN A 143 10.03 9.90 19.34
C GLN A 143 10.74 11.00 18.54
N SER A 144 12.03 11.25 18.83
CA SER A 144 12.80 12.26 18.11
C SER A 144 12.91 11.98 16.60
N THR A 145 13.03 10.70 16.22
CA THR A 145 13.01 10.29 14.81
C THR A 145 11.68 10.58 14.15
N TYR A 146 10.57 10.28 14.81
CA TYR A 146 9.25 10.56 14.26
C TYR A 146 9.01 12.07 14.14
N GLU A 147 9.36 12.87 15.14
CA GLU A 147 9.22 14.33 15.10
C GLU A 147 10.04 14.96 13.96
N GLU A 148 11.31 14.56 13.78
CA GLU A 148 12.15 15.04 12.68
C GLU A 148 11.54 14.65 11.31
N LEU A 149 11.19 13.39 11.11
CA LEU A 149 10.70 12.90 9.81
C LEU A 149 9.29 13.39 9.47
N LEU A 150 8.41 13.55 10.47
CA LEU A 150 7.11 14.19 10.27
C LEU A 150 7.27 15.66 9.85
N SER A 151 8.20 16.39 10.47
CA SER A 151 8.50 17.77 10.07
C SER A 151 9.02 17.88 8.64
N CYS A 152 9.62 16.81 8.12
CA CYS A 152 10.03 16.68 6.73
C CYS A 152 8.88 16.24 5.79
N GLY A 153 7.65 16.06 6.31
CA GLY A 153 6.46 15.72 5.51
C GLY A 153 6.31 14.23 5.19
N LEU A 154 6.98 13.33 5.93
CA LEU A 154 6.75 11.90 5.81
C LEU A 154 5.47 11.51 6.56
N GLU A 155 4.83 10.44 6.10
CA GLU A 155 3.68 9.84 6.77
C GLU A 155 4.12 8.85 7.85
N TYR A 156 3.29 8.64 8.88
CA TYR A 156 3.58 7.66 9.94
C TYR A 156 3.89 6.26 9.39
N SER A 157 3.14 5.80 8.39
CA SER A 157 3.36 4.52 7.74
C SER A 157 4.74 4.43 7.06
N GLN A 158 5.18 5.50 6.42
CA GLN A 158 6.49 5.58 5.77
C GLN A 158 7.62 5.55 6.80
N ILE A 159 7.47 6.30 7.91
CA ILE A 159 8.47 6.35 8.99
C ILE A 159 8.59 4.97 9.67
N SER A 160 7.46 4.34 10.00
CA SER A 160 7.45 3.03 10.63
C SER A 160 8.13 1.96 9.76
N ARG A 161 7.80 1.92 8.45
CA ARG A 161 8.46 1.01 7.49
C ARG A 161 9.97 1.28 7.38
N LEU A 162 10.39 2.56 7.35
CA LEU A 162 11.82 2.91 7.35
C LEU A 162 12.52 2.46 8.62
N GLN A 163 11.90 2.64 9.77
CA GLN A 163 12.45 2.19 11.05
C GLN A 163 12.61 0.66 11.08
N THR A 164 11.64 -0.08 10.58
CA THR A 164 11.72 -1.53 10.48
C THR A 164 12.82 -1.98 9.51
N ILE A 165 12.82 -1.43 8.28
CA ILE A 165 13.78 -1.81 7.22
C ILE A 165 15.23 -1.49 7.61
N TYR A 166 15.44 -0.41 8.34
CA TYR A 166 16.78 0.06 8.74
C TYR A 166 17.06 -0.10 10.24
N GLU A 167 16.34 -1.00 10.91
CA GLU A 167 16.58 -1.41 12.30
C GLU A 167 16.73 -0.23 13.27
N GLY A 168 15.82 0.73 13.16
CA GLY A 168 15.82 1.95 13.97
C GLY A 168 16.68 3.11 13.44
N ASN A 169 17.43 2.93 12.36
CA ASN A 169 18.32 3.94 11.78
C ASN A 169 17.75 4.60 10.49
N ALA A 170 16.45 4.92 10.49
CA ALA A 170 15.78 5.55 9.34
C ALA A 170 16.45 6.87 8.92
N ILE A 171 16.79 7.74 9.89
CA ILE A 171 17.45 9.03 9.63
C ILE A 171 18.82 8.81 8.98
N GLY A 172 19.64 7.88 9.49
CA GLY A 172 20.95 7.58 8.91
C GLY A 172 20.85 7.08 7.48
N ALA A 173 19.85 6.25 7.17
CA ALA A 173 19.58 5.76 5.82
C ALA A 173 19.18 6.89 4.87
N LEU A 174 18.26 7.78 5.30
CA LEU A 174 17.81 8.93 4.52
C LEU A 174 18.93 9.96 4.32
N LYS A 175 19.78 10.20 5.32
CA LYS A 175 20.97 11.07 5.19
C LYS A 175 21.97 10.50 4.19
N LYS A 176 22.10 9.19 4.10
CA LYS A 176 23.00 8.52 3.16
C LYS A 176 22.46 8.56 1.74
N ASP A 177 21.21 8.13 1.53
CA ASP A 177 20.57 8.10 0.22
C ASP A 177 19.02 8.07 0.36
N PRO A 178 18.38 9.25 0.36
CA PRO A 178 16.93 9.35 0.48
C PRO A 178 16.17 8.78 -0.72
N TYR A 179 16.83 8.67 -1.88
CA TYR A 179 16.21 8.11 -3.08
C TYR A 179 16.04 6.60 -2.96
N SER A 180 17.10 5.89 -2.61
CA SER A 180 17.05 4.44 -2.40
C SER A 180 16.22 4.07 -1.16
N ALA A 181 16.32 4.85 -0.08
CA ALA A 181 15.52 4.61 1.12
C ALA A 181 14.04 4.90 0.90
N GLY A 182 13.71 6.01 0.25
CA GLY A 182 12.34 6.41 -0.05
C GLY A 182 11.64 5.48 -1.04
N GLU A 183 12.40 4.83 -1.93
CA GLU A 183 11.86 3.82 -2.85
C GLU A 183 11.23 2.63 -2.12
N LYS A 184 11.85 2.19 -1.03
CA LYS A 184 11.37 1.06 -0.23
C LYS A 184 10.05 1.32 0.52
N VAL A 185 9.64 2.58 0.60
CA VAL A 185 8.42 3.02 1.29
C VAL A 185 7.47 3.79 0.37
N ASP A 186 7.61 3.60 -0.93
CA ASP A 186 6.77 4.20 -1.97
C ASP A 186 6.69 5.74 -1.90
N MET A 187 7.80 6.38 -1.51
CA MET A 187 7.89 7.82 -1.43
C MET A 187 8.00 8.42 -2.85
N ASP A 188 7.22 9.46 -3.14
CA ASP A 188 7.30 10.17 -4.41
C ASP A 188 8.65 10.90 -4.58
N PHE A 189 9.00 11.21 -5.84
CA PHE A 189 10.28 11.85 -6.15
C PHE A 189 10.45 13.21 -5.48
N ILE A 190 9.38 14.00 -5.35
CA ILE A 190 9.43 15.35 -4.80
C ILE A 190 9.82 15.31 -3.31
N LYS A 191 9.23 14.39 -2.55
CA LYS A 191 9.58 14.17 -1.14
C LYS A 191 11.03 13.70 -1.00
N LYS A 192 11.48 12.74 -1.82
CA LYS A 192 12.87 12.28 -1.84
C LYS A 192 13.84 13.43 -2.15
N ASP A 193 13.50 14.27 -3.10
CA ASP A 193 14.31 15.42 -3.51
C ASP A 193 14.36 16.51 -2.43
N PHE A 194 13.25 16.73 -1.71
CA PHE A 194 13.20 17.60 -0.54
C PHE A 194 14.15 17.11 0.57
N LEU A 195 14.09 15.81 0.90
CA LEU A 195 14.99 15.20 1.90
C LEU A 195 16.46 15.28 1.48
N ALA A 196 16.75 15.04 0.20
CA ALA A 196 18.11 15.16 -0.32
C ALA A 196 18.68 16.57 -0.15
N ARG A 197 17.86 17.60 -0.36
CA ARG A 197 18.22 18.99 -0.09
C ARG A 197 18.39 19.24 1.40
N HIS A 198 17.45 18.80 2.21
CA HIS A 198 17.46 18.96 3.67
C HIS A 198 18.74 18.38 4.28
N TYR A 199 19.17 17.23 3.81
CA TYR A 199 20.40 16.57 4.27
C TYR A 199 21.67 16.95 3.50
N GLY A 200 21.61 17.94 2.62
CA GLY A 200 22.78 18.51 1.92
C GLY A 200 23.42 17.58 0.87
N LEU A 201 22.65 16.66 0.26
CA LEU A 201 23.19 15.77 -0.77
C LEU A 201 23.43 16.49 -2.11
N SER A 202 24.25 15.87 -2.97
CA SER A 202 24.56 16.42 -4.28
C SER A 202 23.37 16.38 -5.23
N ARG A 203 23.10 17.54 -5.86
CA ARG A 203 22.07 17.69 -6.91
C ARG A 203 22.32 16.85 -8.16
N LEU A 204 23.55 16.38 -8.37
CA LEU A 204 23.97 15.56 -9.51
C LEU A 204 24.19 14.10 -9.12
N SER A 205 23.72 13.66 -7.95
CA SER A 205 23.90 12.27 -7.56
C SER A 205 23.24 11.32 -8.56
N VAL A 206 23.90 10.20 -8.83
CA VAL A 206 23.40 9.18 -9.76
C VAL A 206 22.05 8.60 -9.25
N THR A 207 21.90 8.45 -7.92
CA THR A 207 20.67 7.96 -7.31
C THR A 207 19.50 8.92 -7.54
N ARG A 208 19.73 10.25 -7.50
CA ARG A 208 18.72 11.24 -7.88
C ARG A 208 18.28 11.05 -9.32
N MET A 209 19.24 10.96 -10.25
CA MET A 209 18.92 10.82 -11.67
C MET A 209 18.18 9.52 -11.98
N LYS A 210 18.57 8.41 -11.33
CA LYS A 210 17.86 7.12 -11.44
C LYS A 210 16.45 7.22 -10.91
N SER A 211 16.26 7.80 -9.72
CA SER A 211 14.93 7.97 -9.11
C SER A 211 14.03 8.84 -9.99
N ALA A 212 14.54 9.96 -10.52
CA ALA A 212 13.81 10.81 -11.48
C ALA A 212 13.44 10.04 -12.75
N ALA A 213 14.36 9.24 -13.29
CA ALA A 213 14.14 8.46 -14.50
C ALA A 213 13.02 7.42 -14.33
N ILE A 214 12.97 6.75 -13.20
CA ILE A 214 11.88 5.81 -12.83
C ILE A 214 10.56 6.56 -12.66
N GLU A 215 10.58 7.70 -11.97
CA GLU A 215 9.39 8.49 -11.68
C GLU A 215 8.69 8.99 -12.94
N VAL A 216 9.42 9.33 -14.00
CA VAL A 216 8.82 9.70 -15.30
C VAL A 216 7.92 8.59 -15.84
N LEU A 217 8.36 7.35 -15.75
CA LEU A 217 7.54 6.21 -16.19
C LEU A 217 6.34 5.97 -15.26
N ARG A 218 6.48 6.17 -13.95
CA ARG A 218 5.36 6.10 -12.99
C ARG A 218 4.31 7.17 -13.28
N ILE A 219 4.72 8.41 -13.51
CA ILE A 219 3.82 9.50 -13.91
C ILE A 219 3.10 9.14 -15.22
N ASN A 220 3.78 8.52 -16.15
CA ASN A 220 3.17 8.08 -17.40
C ASN A 220 2.17 6.94 -17.20
N GLU A 221 2.50 5.95 -16.35
CA GLU A 221 1.58 4.85 -15.97
C GLU A 221 0.34 5.37 -15.22
N SER A 222 0.48 6.35 -14.33
CA SER A 222 -0.66 6.93 -13.63
C SER A 222 -1.69 7.60 -14.56
N LYS A 223 -1.25 8.00 -15.77
CA LYS A 223 -2.12 8.50 -16.84
C LYS A 223 -2.72 7.38 -17.72
N GLY A 224 -2.48 6.11 -17.38
CA GLY A 224 -2.96 4.94 -18.11
C GLY A 224 -2.11 4.54 -19.32
N ASN A 225 -0.89 5.06 -19.46
CA ASN A 225 -0.01 4.75 -20.57
C ASN A 225 1.08 3.75 -20.15
N THR A 226 1.34 2.75 -20.97
CA THR A 226 2.40 1.76 -20.72
C THR A 226 3.75 2.15 -21.34
N ARG A 227 3.77 3.12 -22.25
CA ARG A 227 4.97 3.60 -22.94
C ARG A 227 4.95 5.10 -23.15
N ILE A 228 6.12 5.71 -23.30
CA ILE A 228 6.30 7.11 -23.59
C ILE A 228 7.34 7.29 -24.72
N THR A 229 7.15 8.25 -25.61
CA THR A 229 8.15 8.57 -26.64
C THR A 229 9.43 9.12 -26.01
N ILE A 230 10.57 8.93 -26.67
CA ILE A 230 11.87 9.49 -26.22
C ILE A 230 11.76 10.98 -25.95
N GLU A 231 11.16 11.75 -26.86
CA GLU A 231 11.00 13.20 -26.71
C GLU A 231 10.12 13.57 -25.53
N GLY A 232 8.96 12.90 -25.36
CA GLY A 232 8.07 13.07 -24.24
C GLY A 232 8.75 12.74 -22.90
N TYR A 233 9.55 11.68 -22.89
CA TYR A 233 10.33 11.27 -21.73
C TYR A 233 11.36 12.33 -21.32
N ILE A 234 12.18 12.80 -22.26
CA ILE A 234 13.20 13.83 -21.99
C ILE A 234 12.56 15.12 -21.47
N ARG A 235 11.42 15.53 -22.04
CA ARG A 235 10.67 16.70 -21.60
C ARG A 235 10.19 16.53 -20.17
N THR A 236 9.48 15.45 -19.87
CA THR A 236 8.94 15.19 -18.54
C THR A 236 10.04 15.03 -17.50
N PHE A 237 11.16 14.38 -17.85
CA PHE A 237 12.32 14.27 -16.97
C PHE A 237 12.90 15.64 -16.60
N ASN A 238 13.13 16.50 -17.59
CA ASN A 238 13.65 17.85 -17.35
C ASN A 238 12.65 18.74 -16.56
N GLU A 239 11.35 18.56 -16.76
CA GLU A 239 10.31 19.23 -15.96
C GLU A 239 10.41 18.77 -14.50
N LEU A 240 10.52 17.47 -14.26
CA LEU A 240 10.58 16.88 -12.92
C LEU A 240 11.82 17.36 -12.14
N ILE A 241 13.03 17.29 -12.73
CA ILE A 241 14.25 17.73 -12.04
C ILE A 241 14.31 19.24 -11.83
N ARG A 242 13.62 20.02 -12.66
CA ARG A 242 13.53 21.48 -12.56
C ARG A 242 12.59 21.92 -11.43
N HIS A 243 11.58 21.12 -11.12
CA HIS A 243 10.58 21.46 -10.10
C HIS A 243 11.21 21.76 -8.73
N SER A 244 12.32 21.11 -8.38
CA SER A 244 13.08 21.39 -7.16
C SER A 244 14.01 22.60 -7.22
N ALA A 245 14.03 23.33 -8.34
CA ALA A 245 14.90 24.49 -8.62
C ALA A 245 16.42 24.21 -8.48
N TRP A 246 16.85 22.96 -8.43
CA TRP A 246 18.24 22.56 -8.24
C TRP A 246 19.08 22.55 -9.51
N ILE A 247 18.46 22.14 -10.64
CA ILE A 247 19.10 22.05 -11.97
C ILE A 247 18.07 22.49 -13.01
N LYS A 248 18.53 23.18 -14.05
CA LYS A 248 17.66 23.61 -15.16
C LYS A 248 17.34 22.47 -16.13
N SER A 249 18.36 21.69 -16.50
CA SER A 249 18.24 20.53 -17.40
C SER A 249 19.50 19.69 -17.38
N VAL A 250 19.41 18.46 -17.89
CA VAL A 250 20.57 17.61 -18.20
C VAL A 250 20.56 17.27 -19.69
N SER A 251 21.77 16.96 -20.25
CA SER A 251 21.85 16.54 -21.64
C SER A 251 21.20 15.17 -21.85
N SER A 252 20.65 14.94 -23.04
CA SER A 252 20.08 13.64 -23.40
C SER A 252 21.11 12.51 -23.33
N VAL A 253 22.36 12.80 -23.73
CA VAL A 253 23.46 11.82 -23.65
C VAL A 253 23.68 11.35 -22.22
N TYR A 254 23.76 12.27 -21.25
CA TYR A 254 23.90 11.91 -19.84
C TYR A 254 22.69 11.15 -19.33
N LEU A 255 21.48 11.60 -19.68
CA LEU A 255 20.24 10.93 -19.27
C LEU A 255 20.20 9.48 -19.77
N PHE A 256 20.52 9.22 -21.04
CA PHE A 256 20.55 7.87 -21.56
C PHE A 256 21.68 7.02 -20.98
N ALA A 257 22.82 7.60 -20.64
CA ALA A 257 23.86 6.90 -19.90
C ALA A 257 23.34 6.42 -18.52
N VAL A 258 22.56 7.24 -17.81
CA VAL A 258 21.91 6.85 -16.55
C VAL A 258 20.86 5.78 -16.78
N ILE A 259 19.96 5.97 -17.76
CA ILE A 259 18.87 5.02 -18.08
C ILE A 259 19.42 3.62 -18.35
N ASN A 260 20.51 3.51 -19.11
CA ASN A 260 21.16 2.24 -19.42
C ASN A 260 21.69 1.48 -18.19
N THR A 261 21.81 2.15 -17.04
CA THR A 261 22.16 1.51 -15.77
C THR A 261 20.95 1.06 -14.94
N ILE A 262 19.72 1.26 -15.45
CA ILE A 262 18.47 0.92 -14.75
C ILE A 262 17.85 -0.31 -15.43
N PRO A 263 17.96 -1.51 -14.83
CA PRO A 263 17.51 -2.75 -15.46
C PRO A 263 15.99 -2.83 -15.66
N GLU A 264 15.23 -2.03 -14.91
CA GLU A 264 13.77 -1.96 -14.99
C GLU A 264 13.26 -1.17 -16.20
N ILE A 265 14.10 -0.35 -16.83
CA ILE A 265 13.73 0.48 -17.98
C ILE A 265 14.20 -0.19 -19.27
N MET A 266 13.32 -0.23 -20.24
CA MET A 266 13.62 -0.69 -21.60
C MET A 266 13.39 0.44 -22.59
N VAL A 267 14.33 0.58 -23.54
CA VAL A 267 14.21 1.49 -24.69
C VAL A 267 14.09 0.65 -25.94
N ARG A 268 13.00 0.82 -26.71
CA ARG A 268 12.76 0.10 -27.96
C ARG A 268 11.86 0.90 -28.90
N ASP A 269 12.16 0.86 -30.19
CA ASP A 269 11.34 1.43 -31.27
C ASP A 269 10.93 2.90 -31.02
N GLY A 270 11.83 3.71 -30.45
CA GLY A 270 11.59 5.13 -30.16
C GLY A 270 10.77 5.39 -28.88
N TYR A 271 10.53 4.36 -28.05
CA TYR A 271 9.79 4.46 -26.81
C TYR A 271 10.58 3.94 -25.61
N LEU A 272 10.20 4.43 -24.40
CA LEU A 272 10.63 3.91 -23.12
C LEU A 272 9.44 3.25 -22.39
N PHE A 273 9.75 2.15 -21.70
CA PHE A 273 8.78 1.37 -20.90
C PHE A 273 9.40 0.91 -19.60
N PHE A 274 8.58 0.59 -18.62
CA PHE A 274 9.00 -0.41 -17.65
C PHE A 274 9.10 -1.79 -18.32
N LYS A 275 10.22 -2.46 -18.15
CA LYS A 275 10.47 -3.78 -18.73
C LYS A 275 9.34 -4.78 -18.38
N ARG A 276 8.84 -4.73 -17.13
CA ARG A 276 7.71 -5.55 -16.68
C ARG A 276 6.45 -5.35 -17.56
N ARG A 277 6.12 -4.10 -17.90
CA ARG A 277 4.94 -3.79 -18.74
C ARG A 277 5.09 -4.30 -20.15
N TYR A 278 6.28 -4.12 -20.72
CA TYR A 278 6.57 -4.69 -22.04
C TYR A 278 6.39 -6.20 -22.05
N LEU A 279 6.91 -6.90 -21.04
CA LEU A 279 6.79 -8.36 -20.95
C LEU A 279 5.33 -8.78 -20.75
N GLN A 280 4.57 -8.10 -19.90
CA GLN A 280 3.13 -8.37 -19.73
C GLN A 280 2.34 -8.19 -21.02
N GLU A 281 2.57 -7.10 -21.77
CA GLU A 281 1.92 -6.88 -23.06
C GLU A 281 2.33 -7.93 -24.10
N TYR A 282 3.60 -8.30 -24.11
CA TYR A 282 4.11 -9.36 -25.00
C TYR A 282 3.47 -10.72 -24.69
N ASP A 283 3.35 -11.07 -23.43
CA ASP A 283 2.69 -12.32 -23.03
C ASP A 283 1.20 -12.33 -23.39
N ILE A 284 0.50 -11.22 -23.15
CA ILE A 284 -0.90 -11.06 -23.60
C ILE A 284 -0.99 -11.26 -25.12
N TYR A 285 -0.12 -10.61 -25.89
CA TYR A 285 -0.07 -10.76 -27.35
C TYR A 285 0.17 -12.22 -27.76
N LYS A 286 1.14 -12.89 -27.15
CA LYS A 286 1.47 -14.29 -27.41
C LYS A 286 0.29 -15.22 -27.14
N HIS A 287 -0.36 -15.04 -25.97
CA HIS A 287 -1.51 -15.87 -25.60
C HIS A 287 -2.73 -15.61 -26.48
N LEU A 288 -3.02 -14.36 -26.83
CA LEU A 288 -4.12 -14.02 -27.74
C LEU A 288 -3.91 -14.61 -29.13
N ASN A 289 -2.69 -14.56 -29.68
CA ASN A 289 -2.39 -15.20 -30.97
C ASN A 289 -2.56 -16.71 -30.88
N ARG A 290 -2.05 -17.36 -29.84
CA ARG A 290 -2.24 -18.80 -29.64
C ARG A 290 -3.73 -19.19 -29.62
N ILE A 291 -4.57 -18.41 -28.95
CA ILE A 291 -6.02 -18.66 -28.88
C ILE A 291 -6.67 -18.38 -30.25
N LYS A 292 -6.27 -17.30 -30.91
CA LYS A 292 -6.81 -16.88 -32.22
C LYS A 292 -6.63 -17.96 -33.28
N ASP A 293 -5.49 -18.65 -33.28
CA ASP A 293 -5.10 -19.61 -34.30
C ASP A 293 -5.73 -21.00 -34.11
N ILE A 294 -6.49 -21.23 -33.03
CA ILE A 294 -7.22 -22.48 -32.81
C ILE A 294 -8.36 -22.57 -33.84
N PRO A 295 -8.42 -23.58 -34.68
CA PRO A 295 -9.52 -23.76 -35.62
C PRO A 295 -10.87 -23.86 -34.89
N LYS A 296 -11.88 -23.17 -35.42
CA LYS A 296 -13.20 -23.15 -34.80
C LYS A 296 -14.30 -22.98 -35.83
N ASP A 297 -15.32 -23.81 -35.73
CA ASP A 297 -16.62 -23.61 -36.33
C ASP A 297 -17.71 -24.08 -35.33
N LEU A 298 -18.55 -23.19 -34.89
CA LEU A 298 -19.63 -23.49 -33.94
C LEU A 298 -20.92 -23.87 -34.65
N GLY A 299 -21.00 -23.67 -35.97
CA GLY A 299 -22.21 -23.90 -36.74
C GLY A 299 -23.40 -23.03 -36.32
N ILE A 300 -23.13 -21.82 -35.77
CA ILE A 300 -24.19 -20.86 -35.44
C ILE A 300 -24.73 -20.26 -36.71
N THR A 301 -26.04 -20.45 -36.99
CA THR A 301 -26.73 -19.96 -38.16
C THR A 301 -27.58 -18.71 -37.83
N LEU A 302 -28.00 -18.00 -38.86
CA LEU A 302 -28.95 -16.89 -38.69
C LEU A 302 -30.29 -17.40 -38.13
N ASN A 303 -30.68 -18.62 -38.46
CA ASN A 303 -31.92 -19.23 -37.96
C ASN A 303 -31.84 -19.44 -36.43
N ASP A 304 -30.69 -19.89 -35.90
CA ASP A 304 -30.51 -20.04 -34.45
C ASP A 304 -30.73 -18.67 -33.74
N VAL A 305 -30.20 -17.59 -34.31
CA VAL A 305 -30.39 -16.24 -33.78
C VAL A 305 -31.86 -15.79 -33.86
N MET A 306 -32.54 -16.05 -34.99
CA MET A 306 -33.95 -15.69 -35.18
C MET A 306 -34.86 -16.47 -34.25
N MET A 307 -34.59 -17.74 -34.00
CA MET A 307 -35.33 -18.55 -33.02
C MET A 307 -35.17 -17.98 -31.59
N MET A 308 -33.96 -17.65 -31.20
CA MET A 308 -33.69 -17.02 -29.90
C MET A 308 -34.39 -15.65 -29.74
N GLU A 309 -34.42 -14.83 -30.81
CA GLU A 309 -35.14 -13.56 -30.85
C GLU A 309 -36.65 -13.75 -30.65
N LYS A 310 -37.22 -14.71 -31.35
CA LYS A 310 -38.65 -15.07 -31.24
C LYS A 310 -39.01 -15.50 -29.82
N GLU A 311 -38.19 -16.33 -29.19
CA GLU A 311 -38.42 -16.77 -27.81
C GLU A 311 -38.32 -15.63 -26.79
N LYS A 312 -37.38 -14.70 -27.02
CA LYS A 312 -37.16 -13.55 -26.15
C LYS A 312 -38.11 -12.38 -26.38
N GLY A 313 -38.87 -12.40 -27.48
CA GLY A 313 -39.81 -11.35 -27.82
C GLY A 313 -39.18 -10.01 -28.28
N PHE A 314 -37.89 -10.02 -28.69
CA PHE A 314 -37.21 -8.84 -29.22
C PHE A 314 -36.20 -9.20 -30.30
N ARG A 315 -35.78 -8.21 -31.10
CA ARG A 315 -34.76 -8.40 -32.16
C ARG A 315 -33.45 -7.73 -31.78
N TYR A 316 -32.34 -8.41 -32.01
CA TYR A 316 -31.02 -7.81 -31.89
C TYR A 316 -30.74 -6.84 -33.05
N LEU A 317 -30.00 -5.78 -32.76
CA LEU A 317 -29.49 -4.89 -33.81
C LEU A 317 -28.49 -5.65 -34.71
N ASP A 318 -28.34 -5.20 -35.96
CA ASP A 318 -27.40 -5.85 -36.91
C ASP A 318 -25.96 -5.88 -36.37
N THR A 319 -25.53 -4.86 -35.66
CA THR A 319 -24.23 -4.85 -34.99
C THR A 319 -24.11 -5.91 -33.90
N GLN A 320 -25.18 -6.18 -33.16
CA GLN A 320 -25.23 -7.25 -32.16
C GLN A 320 -25.30 -8.63 -32.80
N ARG A 321 -26.07 -8.77 -33.88
CA ARG A 321 -26.12 -10.03 -34.67
C ARG A 321 -24.77 -10.42 -35.27
N ARG A 322 -23.94 -9.42 -35.65
CA ARG A 322 -22.55 -9.67 -36.09
C ARG A 322 -21.70 -10.38 -35.05
N LEU A 323 -21.94 -10.15 -33.73
CA LEU A 323 -21.25 -10.88 -32.69
C LEU A 323 -21.48 -12.39 -32.84
N PHE A 324 -22.74 -12.82 -33.01
CA PHE A 324 -23.09 -14.25 -33.11
C PHE A 324 -22.44 -14.91 -34.31
N SER A 325 -22.48 -14.28 -35.48
CA SER A 325 -21.81 -14.81 -36.67
C SER A 325 -20.28 -14.83 -36.55
N SER A 326 -19.71 -13.85 -35.83
CA SER A 326 -18.26 -13.78 -35.56
C SER A 326 -17.80 -14.92 -34.66
N MET A 327 -18.67 -15.45 -33.80
CA MET A 327 -18.33 -16.56 -32.89
C MET A 327 -17.98 -17.85 -33.67
N ASN A 328 -18.43 -18.03 -34.88
CA ASN A 328 -18.09 -19.19 -35.70
C ASN A 328 -16.60 -19.25 -36.06
N LYS A 329 -15.99 -18.08 -36.28
CA LYS A 329 -14.62 -18.00 -36.84
C LYS A 329 -13.60 -17.41 -35.84
N ASN A 330 -14.05 -16.65 -34.86
CA ASN A 330 -13.14 -15.91 -33.97
C ASN A 330 -13.19 -16.47 -32.56
N ASN A 331 -12.03 -16.79 -32.00
CA ASN A 331 -11.87 -17.25 -30.63
C ASN A 331 -11.73 -16.06 -29.65
N VAL A 332 -11.34 -14.88 -30.15
CA VAL A 332 -11.24 -13.65 -29.39
C VAL A 332 -12.13 -12.58 -30.03
N ILE A 333 -13.08 -12.05 -29.29
CA ILE A 333 -14.02 -11.05 -29.78
C ILE A 333 -14.06 -9.89 -28.78
N LEU A 334 -13.81 -8.68 -29.27
CA LEU A 334 -13.96 -7.45 -28.52
C LEU A 334 -15.28 -6.75 -28.91
N MET A 335 -16.09 -6.44 -27.92
CA MET A 335 -17.36 -5.75 -28.13
C MET A 335 -17.36 -4.40 -27.39
N PRO A 336 -16.86 -3.33 -28.02
CA PRO A 336 -16.93 -1.99 -27.45
C PRO A 336 -18.37 -1.47 -27.50
N GLY A 337 -18.70 -0.55 -26.59
CA GLY A 337 -20.01 0.10 -26.60
C GLY A 337 -20.24 0.96 -25.35
N LYS A 338 -21.04 2.01 -25.52
CA LYS A 338 -21.46 2.92 -24.43
C LYS A 338 -22.34 2.18 -23.41
N PRO A 339 -22.51 2.69 -22.17
CA PRO A 339 -23.52 2.19 -21.25
C PRO A 339 -24.92 2.18 -21.91
N GLY A 340 -25.75 1.15 -21.59
CA GLY A 340 -27.11 1.05 -22.11
C GLY A 340 -27.25 0.53 -23.54
N THR A 341 -26.19 0.18 -24.25
CA THR A 341 -26.25 -0.35 -25.64
C THR A 341 -26.60 -1.84 -25.75
N GLY A 342 -27.05 -2.47 -24.68
CA GLY A 342 -27.44 -3.88 -24.69
C GLY A 342 -26.28 -4.89 -24.72
N LYS A 343 -25.06 -4.48 -24.30
CA LYS A 343 -23.88 -5.38 -24.26
C LYS A 343 -24.14 -6.66 -23.47
N THR A 344 -24.68 -6.51 -22.25
CA THR A 344 -24.93 -7.67 -21.37
C THR A 344 -26.00 -8.59 -21.96
N THR A 345 -27.06 -8.03 -22.55
CA THR A 345 -28.10 -8.81 -23.25
C THR A 345 -27.53 -9.59 -24.43
N THR A 346 -26.63 -8.96 -25.19
CA THR A 346 -25.95 -9.61 -26.34
C THR A 346 -25.02 -10.71 -25.88
N ILE A 347 -24.22 -10.48 -24.81
CA ILE A 347 -23.32 -11.50 -24.23
C ILE A 347 -24.13 -12.68 -23.70
N SER A 348 -25.26 -12.45 -23.02
CA SER A 348 -26.14 -13.53 -22.52
C SER A 348 -26.67 -14.38 -23.68
N GLY A 349 -27.05 -13.76 -24.80
CA GLY A 349 -27.44 -14.48 -26.02
C GLY A 349 -26.27 -15.29 -26.60
N ALA A 350 -25.07 -14.73 -26.64
CA ALA A 350 -23.88 -15.37 -27.10
C ALA A 350 -23.52 -16.64 -26.29
N ILE A 351 -23.58 -16.50 -24.93
CA ILE A 351 -23.35 -17.65 -24.03
C ILE A 351 -24.39 -18.73 -24.24
N ARG A 352 -25.64 -18.36 -24.40
CA ARG A 352 -26.73 -19.31 -24.67
C ARG A 352 -26.45 -20.10 -25.97
N LEU A 353 -26.25 -19.43 -27.09
CA LEU A 353 -25.94 -20.08 -28.37
C LEU A 353 -24.68 -20.96 -28.31
N TYR A 354 -23.65 -20.46 -27.61
CA TYR A 354 -22.42 -21.22 -27.42
C TYR A 354 -22.67 -22.51 -26.64
N LYS A 355 -23.48 -22.48 -25.57
CA LYS A 355 -23.83 -23.68 -24.79
C LYS A 355 -24.75 -24.63 -25.53
N GLU A 356 -25.67 -24.12 -26.33
CA GLU A 356 -26.53 -24.97 -27.20
C GLU A 356 -25.69 -25.77 -28.19
N LYS A 357 -24.67 -25.15 -28.79
CA LYS A 357 -23.74 -25.83 -29.71
C LYS A 357 -22.70 -26.69 -28.98
N ASN A 358 -22.37 -26.35 -27.74
CA ASN A 358 -21.38 -27.02 -26.90
C ASN A 358 -21.90 -27.29 -25.50
N PRO A 359 -22.78 -28.27 -25.28
CA PRO A 359 -23.42 -28.45 -23.95
C PRO A 359 -22.46 -28.72 -22.79
N LYS A 360 -21.29 -29.29 -23.06
CA LYS A 360 -20.26 -29.61 -22.07
C LYS A 360 -19.31 -28.42 -21.79
N ALA A 361 -19.45 -27.29 -22.49
CA ALA A 361 -18.57 -26.15 -22.34
C ALA A 361 -18.71 -25.52 -20.98
N LYS A 362 -17.58 -25.25 -20.31
CA LYS A 362 -17.51 -24.43 -19.10
C LYS A 362 -17.39 -22.97 -19.51
N VAL A 363 -18.32 -22.15 -19.03
CA VAL A 363 -18.33 -20.70 -19.27
C VAL A 363 -18.10 -19.99 -17.94
N CYS A 364 -17.08 -19.15 -17.90
CA CYS A 364 -16.79 -18.30 -16.74
C CYS A 364 -17.04 -16.85 -17.12
N MET A 365 -17.85 -16.15 -16.32
CA MET A 365 -18.02 -14.71 -16.43
C MET A 365 -17.30 -14.02 -15.29
N CYS A 366 -16.55 -12.97 -15.59
CA CYS A 366 -15.87 -12.20 -14.58
C CYS A 366 -15.86 -10.69 -14.86
N ALA A 367 -15.74 -9.90 -13.77
CA ALA A 367 -15.70 -8.45 -13.84
C ALA A 367 -14.63 -7.90 -12.87
N PRO A 368 -14.13 -6.66 -13.08
CA PRO A 368 -13.14 -6.06 -12.20
C PRO A 368 -13.61 -5.85 -10.76
N THR A 369 -14.90 -5.58 -10.54
CA THR A 369 -15.46 -5.29 -9.21
C THR A 369 -16.57 -6.25 -8.83
N ALA A 370 -16.80 -6.45 -7.53
CA ALA A 370 -17.88 -7.30 -7.00
C ALA A 370 -19.26 -6.82 -7.47
N ARG A 371 -19.49 -5.49 -7.45
CA ARG A 371 -20.76 -4.91 -7.94
C ARG A 371 -21.00 -5.19 -9.43
N ALA A 372 -19.97 -5.03 -10.26
CA ALA A 372 -20.07 -5.31 -11.69
C ALA A 372 -20.33 -6.80 -11.96
N SER A 373 -19.69 -7.71 -11.20
CA SER A 373 -19.95 -9.15 -11.34
C SER A 373 -21.37 -9.53 -10.90
N GLN A 374 -21.89 -8.88 -9.86
CA GLN A 374 -23.29 -9.10 -9.41
C GLN A 374 -24.30 -8.63 -10.46
N VAL A 375 -24.14 -7.41 -11.00
CA VAL A 375 -24.99 -6.91 -12.09
C VAL A 375 -24.92 -7.82 -13.31
N MET A 376 -23.73 -8.31 -13.65
CA MET A 376 -23.53 -9.24 -14.74
C MET A 376 -24.27 -10.57 -14.51
N LYS A 377 -24.22 -11.13 -13.30
CA LYS A 377 -24.95 -12.33 -12.89
C LYS A 377 -26.47 -12.12 -12.99
N GLU A 378 -26.99 -11.03 -12.43
CA GLU A 378 -28.43 -10.73 -12.42
C GLU A 378 -28.99 -10.52 -13.83
N SER A 379 -28.26 -9.81 -14.68
CA SER A 379 -28.70 -9.47 -16.05
C SER A 379 -28.51 -10.60 -17.05
N SER A 380 -27.56 -11.50 -16.82
CA SER A 380 -27.26 -12.61 -17.74
C SER A 380 -27.96 -13.93 -17.35
N GLY A 381 -28.28 -14.11 -16.07
CA GLY A 381 -28.73 -15.37 -15.52
C GLY A 381 -27.63 -16.45 -15.36
N TYR A 382 -26.36 -16.09 -15.62
CA TYR A 382 -25.21 -16.99 -15.48
C TYR A 382 -24.34 -16.62 -14.27
N PRO A 383 -23.64 -17.59 -13.64
CA PRO A 383 -22.70 -17.30 -12.56
C PRO A 383 -21.60 -16.35 -13.04
N ALA A 384 -21.34 -15.33 -12.23
CA ALA A 384 -20.25 -14.37 -12.46
C ALA A 384 -19.49 -14.10 -11.16
N SER A 385 -18.20 -13.84 -11.25
CA SER A 385 -17.32 -13.55 -10.12
C SER A 385 -16.40 -12.35 -10.42
N THR A 386 -15.63 -11.91 -9.45
CA THR A 386 -14.56 -10.96 -9.74
C THR A 386 -13.38 -11.68 -10.42
N ILE A 387 -12.59 -10.94 -11.19
CA ILE A 387 -11.36 -11.48 -11.80
C ILE A 387 -10.44 -12.06 -10.71
N HIS A 388 -10.27 -11.33 -9.61
CA HIS A 388 -9.46 -11.78 -8.47
C HIS A 388 -9.96 -13.12 -7.88
N SER A 389 -11.27 -13.24 -7.70
CA SER A 389 -11.87 -14.48 -7.18
C SER A 389 -11.71 -15.64 -8.18
N LEU A 390 -11.88 -15.39 -9.49
CA LEU A 390 -11.75 -16.41 -10.53
C LEU A 390 -10.30 -16.94 -10.58
N LEU A 391 -9.33 -16.05 -10.50
CA LEU A 391 -7.89 -16.37 -10.55
C LEU A 391 -7.32 -16.72 -9.17
N LYS A 392 -8.14 -16.70 -8.11
CA LYS A 392 -7.72 -16.94 -6.71
C LYS A 392 -6.55 -16.06 -6.29
N LEU A 393 -6.56 -14.80 -6.71
CA LEU A 393 -5.53 -13.82 -6.37
C LEU A 393 -5.66 -13.39 -4.92
N ILE A 394 -4.54 -13.37 -4.19
CA ILE A 394 -4.44 -12.94 -2.79
C ILE A 394 -3.71 -11.59 -2.78
N PRO A 395 -4.24 -10.55 -2.13
CA PRO A 395 -3.53 -9.28 -1.98
C PRO A 395 -2.18 -9.47 -1.26
N TYR A 396 -1.11 -8.90 -1.81
CA TYR A 396 0.23 -8.93 -1.23
C TYR A 396 0.92 -7.58 -1.44
N GLY A 397 0.94 -6.74 -0.41
CA GLY A 397 1.40 -5.36 -0.54
C GLY A 397 0.59 -4.58 -1.58
N ASN A 398 1.28 -4.02 -2.58
CA ASN A 398 0.66 -3.30 -3.70
C ASN A 398 0.37 -4.21 -4.93
N ASP A 399 0.70 -5.49 -4.84
CA ASP A 399 0.52 -6.47 -5.90
C ASP A 399 -0.42 -7.61 -5.47
N TYR A 400 -0.53 -8.64 -6.29
CA TYR A 400 -1.31 -9.82 -6.01
C TYR A 400 -0.45 -11.06 -6.17
N LEU A 401 -0.60 -12.02 -5.25
CA LEU A 401 -0.09 -13.37 -5.39
C LEU A 401 -1.17 -14.26 -6.00
N GLY A 402 -0.83 -14.99 -7.03
CA GLY A 402 -1.64 -16.06 -7.59
C GLY A 402 -0.94 -17.41 -7.44
N LYS A 403 -1.67 -18.47 -7.71
CA LYS A 403 -1.10 -19.82 -7.76
C LYS A 403 -0.80 -20.19 -9.20
N ASN A 404 0.43 -20.65 -9.47
CA ASN A 404 0.80 -21.22 -10.75
C ASN A 404 0.22 -22.64 -10.92
N GLU A 405 0.48 -23.27 -12.06
CA GLU A 405 0.02 -24.64 -12.37
C GLU A 405 0.51 -25.70 -11.36
N ASN A 406 1.58 -25.41 -10.62
CA ASN A 406 2.15 -26.28 -9.58
C ASN A 406 1.70 -25.88 -8.15
N ASP A 407 0.66 -25.05 -8.00
CA ASP A 407 0.14 -24.56 -6.70
C ASP A 407 1.13 -23.69 -5.90
N GLN A 408 2.22 -23.20 -6.53
CA GLN A 408 3.18 -22.27 -5.95
C GLN A 408 2.67 -20.82 -6.11
N LEU A 409 2.91 -19.99 -5.10
CA LEU A 409 2.54 -18.57 -5.12
C LEU A 409 3.50 -17.78 -6.01
N GLU A 410 2.95 -17.04 -6.98
CA GLU A 410 3.68 -16.10 -7.86
C GLU A 410 3.09 -14.70 -7.77
N CYS A 411 3.94 -13.66 -7.86
CA CYS A 411 3.50 -12.27 -7.98
C CYS A 411 3.03 -12.00 -9.43
N PHE A 412 1.87 -11.37 -9.57
CA PHE A 412 1.29 -10.93 -10.84
C PHE A 412 1.33 -9.42 -10.98
#